data_85bc39193712d4ae34251c46ff2c033f
#
_entry.id   85bc39193712d4ae34251c46ff2c033f
#
_cell.length_a   1.000
_cell.length_b   1.000
_cell.length_c   1.000
_cell.angle_alpha   90.00
_cell.angle_beta   90.00
_cell.angle_gamma   90.00
#
_symmetry.space_group_name_H-M   'P 1'
#
loop_
_entity.id
_entity.type
_entity.pdbx_description
1 polymer ?
#
loop_
_entity_poly.entity_id
_entity_poly.type
_entity_poly.pdbx_seq_one_letter_code
_entity_poly.pdbx_strand_id
1 'polypeptide(L)'
;MGTMAIMETNNKKLITHNGSFHTDDIFAAAALSLMLEKKGDSFEIIRTHDPEAIEKGDYVFDVGGIYDEEKNRFDHHQKSFKEKRENDILYSSFGLVWKKYGLELSGSEKIAKIVEEHLVAPVDAFDNGFDLVENKYDISPYLIQHFFLSMRPTWAEKEEDNDKTFLECVKISKEILSREIIHARDSVLAEEKVLLIYQNTKDKRIIILDQSYPYEDTLNDFFEPLFVVYPRVNDGSWGVKAVRKEPKTFKNRKDFPKSWAGLRDEELQKITGISDAIFCHRGLFMAVAKTKEGAIKLAELALN
;
A
#
# COMPACT_ATOMS: atom_id res chain seq x y z
N MET A 1 15.39 5.26 -50.72
CA MET A 1 15.52 4.09 -49.84
C MET A 1 16.08 4.58 -48.52
N GLY A 2 15.23 4.83 -47.57
CA GLY A 2 15.66 5.26 -46.24
C GLY A 2 15.98 4.00 -45.40
N THR A 3 17.23 3.87 -45.03
CA THR A 3 17.69 2.88 -44.04
C THR A 3 17.02 3.18 -42.71
N MET A 4 16.03 2.36 -42.33
CA MET A 4 15.57 2.32 -40.95
C MET A 4 16.77 1.88 -40.10
N ALA A 5 17.28 2.78 -39.27
CA ALA A 5 18.20 2.43 -38.22
C ALA A 5 17.47 1.50 -37.28
N ILE A 6 17.89 0.24 -37.22
CA ILE A 6 17.49 -0.71 -36.16
C ILE A 6 18.08 -0.09 -34.90
N MET A 7 17.23 0.49 -34.04
CA MET A 7 17.64 0.81 -32.69
C MET A 7 18.02 -0.53 -32.03
N GLU A 8 19.28 -0.74 -31.74
CA GLU A 8 19.73 -1.81 -30.87
C GLU A 8 19.01 -1.58 -29.53
N THR A 9 18.02 -2.38 -29.25
CA THR A 9 17.38 -2.40 -27.94
C THR A 9 18.43 -2.93 -26.97
N ASN A 10 19.01 -2.02 -26.18
CA ASN A 10 19.98 -2.35 -25.17
C ASN A 10 19.25 -3.14 -24.06
N ASN A 11 19.28 -4.47 -24.16
CA ASN A 11 18.61 -5.38 -23.25
C ASN A 11 19.32 -5.35 -21.90
N LYS A 12 18.72 -4.72 -20.89
CA LYS A 12 19.30 -4.55 -19.55
C LYS A 12 19.32 -5.86 -18.77
N LYS A 13 20.40 -6.11 -18.06
CA LYS A 13 20.56 -7.29 -17.21
C LYS A 13 20.31 -6.95 -15.75
N LEU A 14 19.25 -7.52 -15.21
CA LEU A 14 18.88 -7.47 -13.79
C LEU A 14 19.38 -8.76 -13.15
N ILE A 15 20.38 -8.67 -12.26
CA ILE A 15 21.02 -9.83 -11.66
C ILE A 15 20.65 -9.92 -10.18
N THR A 16 20.19 -11.12 -9.76
CA THR A 16 20.02 -11.46 -8.35
C THR A 16 20.50 -12.90 -8.10
N HIS A 17 20.51 -13.33 -6.85
CA HIS A 17 20.95 -14.67 -6.48
C HIS A 17 19.99 -15.77 -6.98
N ASN A 18 20.49 -16.97 -7.23
CA ASN A 18 19.70 -18.17 -7.47
C ASN A 18 19.45 -18.93 -6.16
N GLY A 19 18.69 -20.01 -6.24
CA GLY A 19 18.26 -20.79 -5.07
C GLY A 19 16.94 -20.27 -4.47
N SER A 20 16.82 -20.27 -3.16
CA SER A 20 15.61 -19.75 -2.49
C SER A 20 15.53 -18.24 -2.62
N PHE A 21 14.40 -17.75 -3.07
CA PHE A 21 14.14 -16.32 -3.19
C PHE A 21 13.44 -15.77 -1.92
N HIS A 22 13.55 -14.46 -1.69
CA HIS A 22 12.95 -13.74 -0.57
C HIS A 22 11.97 -12.67 -1.07
N THR A 23 11.33 -11.96 -0.16
CA THR A 23 10.37 -10.93 -0.55
C THR A 23 11.07 -9.69 -1.08
N ASP A 24 12.24 -9.37 -0.55
CA ASP A 24 13.00 -8.19 -0.91
C ASP A 24 13.61 -8.30 -2.32
N ASP A 25 14.20 -9.44 -2.70
CA ASP A 25 14.71 -9.66 -4.06
C ASP A 25 13.59 -9.65 -5.12
N ILE A 26 12.41 -10.21 -4.78
CA ILE A 26 11.21 -10.16 -5.63
C ILE A 26 10.75 -8.72 -5.85
N PHE A 27 10.61 -7.90 -4.77
CA PHE A 27 10.17 -6.51 -4.90
C PHE A 27 11.25 -5.61 -5.49
N ALA A 28 12.54 -5.88 -5.25
CA ALA A 28 13.63 -5.18 -5.93
C ALA A 28 13.56 -5.40 -7.44
N ALA A 29 13.39 -6.67 -7.88
CA ALA A 29 13.18 -7.01 -9.28
C ALA A 29 11.93 -6.32 -9.86
N ALA A 30 10.82 -6.29 -9.10
CA ALA A 30 9.59 -5.64 -9.51
C ALA A 30 9.76 -4.13 -9.71
N ALA A 31 10.42 -3.44 -8.78
CA ALA A 31 10.67 -2.01 -8.86
C ALA A 31 11.58 -1.64 -10.05
N LEU A 32 12.68 -2.38 -10.25
CA LEU A 32 13.59 -2.19 -11.38
C LEU A 32 12.88 -2.47 -12.71
N SER A 33 12.05 -3.52 -12.78
CA SER A 33 11.26 -3.84 -13.97
C SER A 33 10.30 -2.70 -14.32
N LEU A 34 9.54 -2.19 -13.36
CA LEU A 34 8.63 -1.05 -13.57
C LEU A 34 9.37 0.21 -14.03
N MET A 35 10.55 0.48 -13.47
CA MET A 35 11.37 1.62 -13.85
C MET A 35 11.85 1.49 -15.30
N LEU A 36 12.33 0.33 -15.71
CA LEU A 36 12.81 0.08 -17.07
C LEU A 36 11.65 0.10 -18.08
N GLU A 37 10.52 -0.52 -17.77
CA GLU A 37 9.31 -0.45 -18.60
C GLU A 37 8.83 0.99 -18.81
N LYS A 38 8.88 1.82 -17.77
CA LYS A 38 8.53 3.25 -17.86
C LYS A 38 9.49 4.02 -18.79
N LYS A 39 10.75 3.61 -18.87
CA LYS A 39 11.76 4.17 -19.79
C LYS A 39 11.66 3.61 -21.20
N GLY A 40 10.91 2.54 -21.41
CA GLY A 40 10.84 1.82 -22.69
C GLY A 40 12.03 0.90 -22.95
N ASP A 41 12.83 0.60 -21.92
CA ASP A 41 13.96 -0.30 -22.01
C ASP A 41 13.51 -1.77 -21.96
N SER A 42 14.13 -2.63 -22.75
CA SER A 42 14.02 -4.08 -22.62
C SER A 42 14.97 -4.59 -21.55
N PHE A 43 14.60 -5.67 -20.87
CA PHE A 43 15.45 -6.26 -19.85
C PHE A 43 15.22 -7.78 -19.72
N GLU A 44 16.17 -8.44 -19.09
CA GLU A 44 16.08 -9.81 -18.65
C GLU A 44 16.48 -9.92 -17.17
N ILE A 45 15.83 -10.81 -16.43
CA ILE A 45 16.19 -11.10 -15.05
C ILE A 45 16.95 -12.41 -15.02
N ILE A 46 18.16 -12.38 -14.48
CA ILE A 46 19.07 -13.53 -14.41
C ILE A 46 19.35 -13.81 -12.94
N ARG A 47 19.08 -15.03 -12.51
CA ARG A 47 19.34 -15.50 -11.14
C ARG A 47 20.63 -16.34 -11.12
N THR A 48 21.65 -15.86 -10.42
CA THR A 48 22.97 -16.51 -10.45
C THR A 48 23.87 -16.07 -9.31
N HIS A 49 24.85 -16.92 -8.96
CA HIS A 49 26.01 -16.55 -8.13
C HIS A 49 27.31 -16.50 -8.95
N ASP A 50 27.23 -16.60 -10.28
CA ASP A 50 28.42 -16.51 -11.12
C ASP A 50 29.01 -15.10 -11.10
N PRO A 51 30.27 -14.93 -10.61
CA PRO A 51 30.91 -13.62 -10.50
C PRO A 51 31.01 -12.85 -11.82
N GLU A 52 31.23 -13.54 -12.93
CA GLU A 52 31.34 -12.87 -14.24
C GLU A 52 30.00 -12.30 -14.72
N ALA A 53 28.88 -13.01 -14.45
CA ALA A 53 27.55 -12.53 -14.76
C ALA A 53 27.18 -11.36 -13.86
N ILE A 54 27.51 -11.43 -12.55
CA ILE A 54 27.29 -10.36 -11.57
C ILE A 54 28.04 -9.09 -11.99
N GLU A 55 29.29 -9.19 -12.37
CA GLU A 55 30.10 -8.03 -12.81
C GLU A 55 29.49 -7.35 -14.04
N LYS A 56 28.97 -8.14 -14.99
CA LYS A 56 28.38 -7.65 -16.26
C LYS A 56 26.93 -7.19 -16.14
N GLY A 57 26.31 -7.30 -14.96
CA GLY A 57 24.93 -6.86 -14.73
C GLY A 57 24.79 -5.35 -14.80
N ASP A 58 23.73 -4.85 -15.44
CA ASP A 58 23.39 -3.41 -15.43
C ASP A 58 22.83 -2.99 -14.07
N TYR A 59 22.04 -3.88 -13.44
CA TYR A 59 21.48 -3.74 -12.11
C TYR A 59 21.73 -5.03 -11.35
N VAL A 60 22.35 -4.95 -10.19
CA VAL A 60 22.65 -6.10 -9.34
C VAL A 60 22.07 -5.85 -7.96
N PHE A 61 21.26 -6.77 -7.46
CA PHE A 61 20.58 -6.64 -6.19
C PHE A 61 20.57 -7.99 -5.47
N ASP A 62 20.67 -7.94 -4.15
CA ASP A 62 20.65 -9.08 -3.24
C ASP A 62 21.72 -10.14 -3.55
N VAL A 63 22.79 -9.76 -4.20
CA VAL A 63 23.94 -10.60 -4.55
C VAL A 63 25.17 -9.75 -4.86
N GLY A 64 26.35 -10.31 -4.70
CA GLY A 64 27.63 -9.71 -5.09
C GLY A 64 28.36 -8.97 -3.97
N GLY A 65 27.75 -8.78 -2.81
CA GLY A 65 28.39 -8.22 -1.62
C GLY A 65 28.78 -6.74 -1.74
N ILE A 66 28.10 -5.95 -2.60
CA ILE A 66 28.44 -4.55 -2.86
C ILE A 66 27.17 -3.69 -2.80
N TYR A 67 27.23 -2.62 -2.01
CA TYR A 67 26.32 -1.49 -2.15
C TYR A 67 27.06 -0.31 -2.76
N ASP A 68 26.67 0.04 -3.97
CA ASP A 68 27.17 1.21 -4.73
C ASP A 68 26.02 1.72 -5.61
N GLU A 69 25.34 2.75 -5.12
CA GLU A 69 24.17 3.31 -5.78
C GLU A 69 24.48 3.87 -7.17
N GLU A 70 25.67 4.45 -7.37
CA GLU A 70 26.07 5.00 -8.67
C GLU A 70 26.23 3.93 -9.73
N LYS A 71 26.67 2.73 -9.33
CA LYS A 71 26.87 1.58 -10.21
C LYS A 71 25.68 0.61 -10.24
N ASN A 72 24.53 0.96 -9.64
CA ASN A 72 23.36 0.10 -9.53
C ASN A 72 23.67 -1.26 -8.86
N ARG A 73 24.39 -1.22 -7.76
CA ARG A 73 24.69 -2.37 -6.89
C ARG A 73 23.94 -2.22 -5.59
N PHE A 74 23.01 -3.09 -5.29
CA PHE A 74 22.04 -2.98 -4.19
C PHE A 74 22.05 -4.24 -3.31
N ASP A 75 23.24 -4.67 -2.89
CA ASP A 75 23.36 -5.77 -1.93
C ASP A 75 23.59 -5.22 -0.52
N HIS A 76 23.03 -5.88 0.48
CA HIS A 76 23.09 -5.49 1.88
C HIS A 76 23.81 -6.52 2.79
N HIS A 77 24.36 -7.62 2.23
CA HIS A 77 24.94 -8.73 3.00
C HIS A 77 26.37 -8.51 3.48
N GLN A 78 27.04 -7.41 3.11
CA GLN A 78 28.41 -7.14 3.53
C GLN A 78 28.50 -6.72 5.00
N LYS A 79 29.56 -7.22 5.71
CA LYS A 79 29.81 -6.92 7.14
C LYS A 79 29.89 -5.42 7.46
N SER A 80 30.29 -4.60 6.50
CA SER A 80 30.41 -3.14 6.64
C SER A 80 29.10 -2.41 6.38
N PHE A 81 28.04 -3.09 5.95
CA PHE A 81 26.75 -2.47 5.67
C PHE A 81 26.13 -1.89 6.93
N LYS A 82 25.70 -0.62 6.86
CA LYS A 82 25.13 0.13 7.99
C LYS A 82 23.99 1.06 7.56
N GLU A 83 23.56 0.96 6.31
CA GLU A 83 22.47 1.80 5.82
C GLU A 83 21.18 1.46 6.55
N LYS A 84 20.62 2.44 7.24
CA LYS A 84 19.40 2.30 8.00
C LYS A 84 18.57 3.58 7.94
N ARG A 85 17.29 3.42 8.22
CA ARG A 85 16.34 4.52 8.37
C ARG A 85 16.49 5.23 9.71
N GLU A 86 15.82 6.36 9.87
CA GLU A 86 15.78 7.10 11.14
C GLU A 86 15.20 6.28 12.30
N ASN A 87 14.33 5.31 12.00
CA ASN A 87 13.75 4.38 12.97
C ASN A 87 14.58 3.11 13.20
N ASP A 88 15.86 3.13 12.82
CA ASP A 88 16.83 2.05 12.94
C ASP A 88 16.59 0.80 12.10
N ILE A 89 15.53 0.73 11.29
CA ILE A 89 15.29 -0.39 10.35
C ILE A 89 16.36 -0.35 9.25
N LEU A 90 17.12 -1.42 9.14
CA LEU A 90 18.11 -1.61 8.08
C LEU A 90 17.42 -1.71 6.72
N TYR A 91 18.09 -1.23 5.68
CA TYR A 91 17.65 -1.48 4.31
C TYR A 91 17.97 -2.92 3.90
N SER A 92 17.05 -3.56 3.18
CA SER A 92 17.34 -4.73 2.34
C SER A 92 17.50 -4.29 0.89
N SER A 93 17.68 -5.23 -0.02
CA SER A 93 17.84 -4.92 -1.45
C SER A 93 16.66 -4.15 -2.02
N PHE A 94 15.42 -4.44 -1.60
CA PHE A 94 14.26 -3.66 -2.03
C PHE A 94 14.33 -2.22 -1.56
N GLY A 95 14.64 -2.00 -0.29
CA GLY A 95 14.76 -0.64 0.26
C GLY A 95 15.86 0.16 -0.41
N LEU A 96 17.00 -0.44 -0.75
CA LEU A 96 18.09 0.22 -1.47
C LEU A 96 17.66 0.63 -2.89
N VAL A 97 16.96 -0.24 -3.60
CA VAL A 97 16.39 0.06 -4.93
C VAL A 97 15.35 1.17 -4.83
N TRP A 98 14.47 1.11 -3.83
CA TRP A 98 13.45 2.14 -3.61
C TRP A 98 14.05 3.49 -3.23
N LYS A 99 15.07 3.52 -2.39
CA LYS A 99 15.82 4.73 -2.02
C LYS A 99 16.31 5.50 -3.25
N LYS A 100 16.79 4.78 -4.27
CA LYS A 100 17.26 5.37 -5.52
C LYS A 100 16.13 5.71 -6.49
N TYR A 101 15.20 4.81 -6.72
CA TYR A 101 14.24 4.90 -7.82
C TYR A 101 12.80 5.20 -7.38
N GLY A 102 12.53 5.22 -6.07
CA GLY A 102 11.17 5.44 -5.54
C GLY A 102 10.56 6.77 -5.97
N LEU A 103 11.34 7.86 -6.00
CA LEU A 103 10.89 9.15 -6.50
C LEU A 103 10.54 9.10 -8.00
N GLU A 104 11.37 8.46 -8.82
CA GLU A 104 11.13 8.31 -10.25
C GLU A 104 9.87 7.47 -10.53
N LEU A 105 9.66 6.41 -9.76
CA LEU A 105 8.50 5.53 -9.89
C LEU A 105 7.21 6.22 -9.47
N SER A 106 7.22 6.91 -8.35
CA SER A 106 6.05 7.53 -7.73
C SER A 106 5.76 8.95 -8.23
N GLY A 107 6.77 9.65 -8.75
CA GLY A 107 6.68 11.02 -9.28
C GLY A 107 6.62 12.12 -8.22
N SER A 108 6.66 11.78 -6.92
CA SER A 108 6.62 12.74 -5.81
C SER A 108 7.27 12.13 -4.56
N GLU A 109 8.06 12.94 -3.82
CA GLU A 109 8.66 12.52 -2.54
C GLU A 109 7.61 12.08 -1.51
N LYS A 110 6.48 12.80 -1.45
CA LYS A 110 5.39 12.48 -0.54
C LYS A 110 4.78 11.11 -0.86
N ILE A 111 4.56 10.81 -2.15
CA ILE A 111 4.05 9.50 -2.59
C ILE A 111 5.09 8.42 -2.31
N ALA A 112 6.35 8.66 -2.65
CA ALA A 112 7.44 7.73 -2.39
C ALA A 112 7.54 7.37 -0.90
N LYS A 113 7.39 8.36 -0.01
CA LYS A 113 7.42 8.17 1.44
C LYS A 113 6.24 7.33 1.95
N ILE A 114 5.05 7.53 1.43
CA ILE A 114 3.88 6.72 1.81
C ILE A 114 4.11 5.25 1.44
N VAL A 115 4.60 4.97 0.23
CA VAL A 115 4.90 3.59 -0.20
C VAL A 115 6.06 3.01 0.61
N GLU A 116 7.08 3.83 0.91
CA GLU A 116 8.19 3.46 1.79
C GLU A 116 7.69 2.96 3.16
N GLU A 117 6.79 3.71 3.79
CA GLU A 117 6.27 3.39 5.12
C GLU A 117 5.31 2.20 5.11
N HIS A 118 4.50 2.04 4.04
CA HIS A 118 3.46 1.01 3.97
C HIS A 118 3.95 -0.35 3.48
N LEU A 119 4.92 -0.37 2.56
CA LEU A 119 5.37 -1.60 1.91
C LEU A 119 6.87 -1.84 2.05
N VAL A 120 7.71 -0.84 1.73
CA VAL A 120 9.15 -1.07 1.58
C VAL A 120 9.79 -1.36 2.93
N ALA A 121 9.60 -0.47 3.92
CA ALA A 121 10.18 -0.65 5.25
C ALA A 121 9.69 -1.91 5.98
N PRO A 122 8.41 -2.32 5.89
CA PRO A 122 7.96 -3.62 6.40
C PRO A 122 8.62 -4.84 5.74
N VAL A 123 8.90 -4.79 4.43
CA VAL A 123 9.63 -5.87 3.74
C VAL A 123 11.07 -5.93 4.24
N ASP A 124 11.76 -4.80 4.27
CA ASP A 124 13.14 -4.70 4.75
C ASP A 124 13.28 -5.14 6.22
N ALA A 125 12.33 -4.73 7.07
CA ALA A 125 12.33 -5.11 8.47
C ALA A 125 12.26 -6.64 8.66
N PHE A 126 11.37 -7.30 7.92
CA PHE A 126 11.24 -8.74 7.98
C PHE A 126 12.51 -9.44 7.50
N ASP A 127 13.09 -8.98 6.39
CA ASP A 127 14.30 -9.55 5.81
C ASP A 127 15.49 -9.44 6.77
N ASN A 128 15.60 -8.31 7.47
CA ASN A 128 16.63 -8.06 8.48
C ASN A 128 16.29 -8.61 9.87
N GLY A 129 15.19 -9.37 10.04
CA GLY A 129 14.83 -10.02 11.29
C GLY A 129 14.27 -9.09 12.38
N PHE A 130 13.70 -7.95 12.01
CA PHE A 130 13.03 -7.06 12.95
C PHE A 130 11.58 -7.50 13.18
N ASP A 131 11.20 -7.64 14.44
CA ASP A 131 9.81 -7.90 14.83
C ASP A 131 8.99 -6.60 14.85
N LEU A 132 8.11 -6.44 13.86
CA LEU A 132 7.22 -5.27 13.77
C LEU A 132 5.93 -5.39 14.58
N VAL A 133 5.62 -6.59 15.09
CA VAL A 133 4.37 -6.86 15.80
C VAL A 133 4.59 -7.74 17.03
N GLU A 134 3.88 -7.43 18.11
CA GLU A 134 3.74 -8.32 19.27
C GLU A 134 2.40 -9.07 19.19
N ASN A 135 2.47 -10.40 19.29
CA ASN A 135 1.27 -11.23 19.23
C ASN A 135 0.51 -11.16 20.56
N LYS A 136 -0.75 -10.71 20.53
CA LYS A 136 -1.65 -10.71 21.71
C LYS A 136 -2.28 -12.08 21.97
N TYR A 137 -2.25 -12.94 20.98
CA TYR A 137 -2.82 -14.29 21.00
C TYR A 137 -1.77 -15.27 20.50
N ASP A 138 -1.96 -16.54 20.73
CA ASP A 138 -1.11 -17.63 20.21
C ASP A 138 -1.38 -17.84 18.68
N ILE A 139 -1.40 -16.74 17.95
CA ILE A 139 -1.63 -16.69 16.49
C ILE A 139 -0.82 -15.51 15.94
N SER A 140 -0.01 -15.74 14.94
CA SER A 140 0.74 -14.68 14.23
C SER A 140 -0.04 -14.15 13.02
N PRO A 141 0.08 -12.86 12.68
CA PRO A 141 -0.44 -12.33 11.42
C PRO A 141 0.19 -13.03 10.22
N TYR A 142 -0.62 -13.27 9.18
CA TYR A 142 -0.10 -13.72 7.89
C TYR A 142 0.35 -12.49 7.09
N LEU A 143 1.65 -12.30 6.99
CA LEU A 143 2.27 -11.16 6.31
C LEU A 143 2.48 -11.47 4.82
N ILE A 144 2.75 -10.43 3.99
CA ILE A 144 3.04 -10.60 2.56
C ILE A 144 4.25 -11.50 2.32
N GLN A 145 5.21 -11.48 3.22
CA GLN A 145 6.39 -12.36 3.18
C GLN A 145 5.98 -13.83 3.27
N HIS A 146 5.01 -14.17 4.10
CA HIS A 146 4.50 -15.54 4.20
C HIS A 146 3.81 -16.00 2.91
N PHE A 147 3.17 -15.07 2.17
CA PHE A 147 2.60 -15.37 0.86
C PHE A 147 3.70 -15.79 -0.12
N PHE A 148 4.76 -15.00 -0.26
CA PHE A 148 5.85 -15.35 -1.19
C PHE A 148 6.65 -16.56 -0.73
N LEU A 149 6.86 -16.75 0.57
CA LEU A 149 7.46 -17.97 1.11
C LEU A 149 6.64 -19.23 0.78
N SER A 150 5.31 -19.13 0.80
CA SER A 150 4.42 -20.25 0.46
C SER A 150 4.43 -20.61 -1.03
N MET A 151 4.92 -19.72 -1.90
CA MET A 151 5.09 -19.99 -3.34
C MET A 151 6.34 -20.83 -3.64
N ARG A 152 7.28 -20.94 -2.69
CA ARG A 152 8.50 -21.73 -2.90
C ARG A 152 8.15 -23.22 -2.98
N PRO A 153 8.83 -23.97 -3.87
CA PRO A 153 8.71 -25.43 -3.88
C PRO A 153 9.09 -26.02 -2.53
N THR A 154 8.33 -27.02 -2.10
CA THR A 154 8.64 -27.78 -0.89
C THR A 154 9.71 -28.84 -1.17
N TRP A 155 10.32 -29.37 -0.11
CA TRP A 155 11.33 -30.44 -0.24
C TRP A 155 10.78 -31.71 -0.92
N ALA A 156 9.47 -31.90 -0.94
CA ALA A 156 8.83 -33.08 -1.51
C ALA A 156 8.45 -32.90 -2.99
N GLU A 157 8.42 -31.65 -3.48
CA GLU A 157 8.16 -31.34 -4.88
C GLU A 157 9.45 -31.56 -5.68
N LYS A 158 9.35 -32.38 -6.73
CA LYS A 158 10.48 -32.71 -7.58
C LYS A 158 10.46 -31.82 -8.82
N GLU A 159 11.64 -31.36 -9.22
CA GLU A 159 11.86 -30.66 -10.49
C GLU A 159 11.03 -29.35 -10.68
N GLU A 160 10.63 -28.70 -9.60
CA GLU A 160 10.03 -27.38 -9.71
C GLU A 160 11.09 -26.34 -10.12
N ASP A 161 10.73 -25.53 -11.13
CA ASP A 161 11.58 -24.45 -11.63
C ASP A 161 11.46 -23.22 -10.73
N ASN A 162 12.38 -23.08 -9.78
CA ASN A 162 12.47 -21.95 -8.88
C ASN A 162 12.54 -20.61 -9.63
N ASP A 163 13.17 -20.55 -10.79
CA ASP A 163 13.31 -19.31 -11.55
C ASP A 163 11.99 -18.92 -12.19
N LYS A 164 11.21 -19.89 -12.67
CA LYS A 164 9.86 -19.65 -13.16
C LYS A 164 8.95 -19.14 -12.05
N THR A 165 8.97 -19.78 -10.89
CA THR A 165 8.16 -19.36 -9.73
C THR A 165 8.58 -17.97 -9.25
N PHE A 166 9.87 -17.67 -9.21
CA PHE A 166 10.38 -16.33 -8.92
C PHE A 166 9.81 -15.28 -9.88
N LEU A 167 9.84 -15.53 -11.19
CA LEU A 167 9.31 -14.60 -12.19
C LEU A 167 7.79 -14.41 -12.06
N GLU A 168 7.04 -15.43 -11.66
CA GLU A 168 5.61 -15.30 -11.34
C GLU A 168 5.40 -14.40 -10.11
N CYS A 169 6.20 -14.58 -9.06
CA CYS A 169 6.19 -13.71 -7.88
C CYS A 169 6.54 -12.27 -8.23
N VAL A 170 7.52 -12.02 -9.10
CA VAL A 170 7.86 -10.68 -9.59
C VAL A 170 6.67 -10.01 -10.29
N LYS A 171 5.92 -10.75 -11.12
CA LYS A 171 4.71 -10.20 -11.77
C LYS A 171 3.66 -9.77 -10.74
N ILE A 172 3.40 -10.60 -9.74
CA ILE A 172 2.47 -10.27 -8.64
C ILE A 172 2.95 -9.04 -7.88
N SER A 173 4.24 -8.97 -7.55
CA SER A 173 4.84 -7.83 -6.83
C SER A 173 4.80 -6.54 -7.64
N LYS A 174 4.94 -6.59 -8.96
CA LYS A 174 4.75 -5.43 -9.84
C LYS A 174 3.33 -4.87 -9.72
N GLU A 175 2.31 -5.73 -9.74
CA GLU A 175 0.92 -5.30 -9.57
C GLU A 175 0.70 -4.70 -8.17
N ILE A 176 1.21 -5.33 -7.12
CA ILE A 176 1.11 -4.81 -5.75
C ILE A 176 1.76 -3.43 -5.65
N LEU A 177 3.02 -3.31 -6.07
CA LEU A 177 3.76 -2.05 -5.99
C LEU A 177 3.09 -0.94 -6.81
N SER A 178 2.62 -1.26 -8.02
CA SER A 178 1.87 -0.33 -8.86
C SER A 178 0.59 0.15 -8.17
N ARG A 179 -0.14 -0.75 -7.51
CA ARG A 179 -1.36 -0.41 -6.76
C ARG A 179 -1.06 0.44 -5.54
N GLU A 180 0.01 0.15 -4.79
CA GLU A 180 0.45 0.97 -3.64
C GLU A 180 0.80 2.39 -4.07
N ILE A 181 1.52 2.55 -5.19
CA ILE A 181 1.83 3.88 -5.76
C ILE A 181 0.55 4.63 -6.15
N ILE A 182 -0.42 3.95 -6.79
CA ILE A 182 -1.70 4.56 -7.16
C ILE A 182 -2.49 4.98 -5.92
N HIS A 183 -2.59 4.11 -4.91
CA HIS A 183 -3.29 4.43 -3.65
C HIS A 183 -2.63 5.60 -2.92
N ALA A 184 -1.31 5.63 -2.83
CA ALA A 184 -0.58 6.73 -2.23
C ALA A 184 -0.80 8.05 -2.98
N ARG A 185 -0.75 8.02 -4.32
CA ARG A 185 -1.06 9.18 -5.17
C ARG A 185 -2.47 9.70 -4.95
N ASP A 186 -3.45 8.81 -4.98
CA ASP A 186 -4.85 9.18 -4.85
C ASP A 186 -5.16 9.69 -3.43
N SER A 187 -4.47 9.18 -2.40
CA SER A 187 -4.54 9.72 -1.03
C SER A 187 -3.97 11.15 -0.93
N VAL A 188 -2.83 11.41 -1.56
CA VAL A 188 -2.24 12.76 -1.60
C VAL A 188 -3.16 13.75 -2.31
N LEU A 189 -3.75 13.35 -3.45
CA LEU A 189 -4.71 14.19 -4.18
C LEU A 189 -6.00 14.45 -3.40
N ALA A 190 -6.46 13.45 -2.64
CA ALA A 190 -7.67 13.58 -1.81
C ALA A 190 -7.45 14.50 -0.62
N GLU A 191 -6.27 14.53 -0.03
CA GLU A 191 -5.95 15.35 1.14
C GLU A 191 -6.29 16.83 0.93
N GLU A 192 -5.85 17.41 -0.20
CA GLU A 192 -6.16 18.80 -0.52
C GLU A 192 -7.66 19.05 -0.64
N LYS A 193 -8.40 18.10 -1.24
CA LYS A 193 -9.87 18.20 -1.39
C LYS A 193 -10.57 18.13 -0.05
N VAL A 194 -10.19 17.19 0.80
CA VAL A 194 -10.77 17.00 2.13
C VAL A 194 -10.48 18.20 3.02
N LEU A 195 -9.26 18.75 2.99
CA LEU A 195 -8.89 19.97 3.72
C LEU A 195 -9.73 21.17 3.29
N LEU A 196 -9.91 21.36 1.99
CA LEU A 196 -10.74 22.46 1.47
C LEU A 196 -12.20 22.33 1.91
N ILE A 197 -12.77 21.13 1.86
CA ILE A 197 -14.14 20.85 2.33
C ILE A 197 -14.23 21.12 3.83
N TYR A 198 -13.27 20.62 4.62
CA TYR A 198 -13.24 20.87 6.06
C TYR A 198 -13.19 22.36 6.38
N GLN A 199 -12.30 23.13 5.74
CA GLN A 199 -12.14 24.56 5.96
C GLN A 199 -13.44 25.33 5.69
N ASN A 200 -14.20 24.97 4.65
CA ASN A 200 -15.44 25.62 4.24
C ASN A 200 -16.69 25.11 4.98
N THR A 201 -16.58 24.03 5.76
CA THR A 201 -17.70 23.48 6.53
C THR A 201 -17.97 24.36 7.77
N LYS A 202 -19.23 24.76 8.00
CA LYS A 202 -19.62 25.58 9.16
C LYS A 202 -19.62 24.76 10.46
N ASP A 203 -20.39 23.69 10.49
CA ASP A 203 -20.39 22.74 11.62
C ASP A 203 -19.39 21.61 11.35
N LYS A 204 -18.20 21.76 11.89
CA LYS A 204 -17.09 20.84 11.67
C LYS A 204 -17.29 19.44 12.28
N ARG A 205 -18.37 19.25 13.04
CA ARG A 205 -18.69 17.92 13.59
C ARG A 205 -19.20 16.95 12.52
N ILE A 206 -19.76 17.48 11.40
CA ILE A 206 -20.23 16.69 10.26
C ILE A 206 -19.55 17.19 8.98
N ILE A 207 -18.68 16.39 8.40
CA ILE A 207 -18.02 16.70 7.14
C ILE A 207 -18.77 16.01 6.00
N ILE A 208 -19.16 16.78 4.98
CA ILE A 208 -19.93 16.27 3.83
C ILE A 208 -19.03 16.29 2.61
N LEU A 209 -18.63 15.10 2.17
CA LEU A 209 -17.79 14.92 0.99
C LEU A 209 -18.66 14.83 -0.27
N ASP A 210 -18.15 15.34 -1.38
CA ASP A 210 -18.77 15.24 -2.71
C ASP A 210 -18.38 13.97 -3.47
N GLN A 211 -17.31 13.31 -3.05
CA GLN A 211 -16.84 12.01 -3.54
C GLN A 211 -16.38 11.12 -2.37
N SER A 212 -16.17 9.82 -2.65
CA SER A 212 -15.66 8.87 -1.65
C SER A 212 -14.14 8.98 -1.50
N TYR A 213 -13.66 10.14 -1.02
CA TYR A 213 -12.23 10.35 -0.76
C TYR A 213 -11.73 9.49 0.40
N PRO A 214 -10.48 9.03 0.41
CA PRO A 214 -9.77 8.64 1.62
C PRO A 214 -9.59 9.91 2.50
N TYR A 215 -10.23 9.95 3.64
CA TYR A 215 -10.32 11.14 4.50
C TYR A 215 -9.78 10.89 5.91
N GLU A 216 -9.57 9.64 6.26
CA GLU A 216 -9.28 9.24 7.63
C GLU A 216 -8.02 9.94 8.17
N ASP A 217 -6.91 9.89 7.45
CA ASP A 217 -5.66 10.50 7.90
C ASP A 217 -5.79 12.02 8.00
N THR A 218 -6.34 12.65 6.97
CA THR A 218 -6.54 14.11 6.94
C THR A 218 -7.44 14.61 8.07
N LEU A 219 -8.59 13.96 8.31
CA LEU A 219 -9.54 14.41 9.33
C LEU A 219 -9.13 14.02 10.75
N ASN A 220 -8.21 13.07 10.91
CA ASN A 220 -7.67 12.75 12.23
C ASN A 220 -6.75 13.84 12.80
N ASP A 221 -6.20 14.72 11.96
CA ASP A 221 -5.43 15.90 12.40
C ASP A 221 -6.29 16.96 13.11
N PHE A 222 -7.61 16.84 12.99
CA PHE A 222 -8.58 17.75 13.61
C PHE A 222 -9.43 17.02 14.64
N PHE A 223 -9.77 17.66 15.75
CA PHE A 223 -10.52 17.01 16.85
C PHE A 223 -12.04 17.14 16.70
N GLU A 224 -12.55 18.11 15.91
CA GLU A 224 -13.98 18.40 15.80
C GLU A 224 -14.79 17.38 14.99
N PRO A 225 -14.27 16.80 13.87
CA PRO A 225 -15.06 15.87 13.06
C PRO A 225 -15.49 14.64 13.84
N LEU A 226 -16.80 14.40 13.89
CA LEU A 226 -17.41 13.23 14.53
C LEU A 226 -17.98 12.26 13.50
N PHE A 227 -18.54 12.78 12.41
CA PHE A 227 -19.14 12.01 11.33
C PHE A 227 -18.72 12.55 9.97
N VAL A 228 -18.59 11.65 8.99
CA VAL A 228 -18.36 11.95 7.58
C VAL A 228 -19.49 11.38 6.75
N VAL A 229 -20.14 12.24 5.97
CA VAL A 229 -21.17 11.88 4.99
C VAL A 229 -20.52 11.80 3.61
N TYR A 230 -20.74 10.73 2.87
CA TYR A 230 -20.05 10.50 1.58
C TYR A 230 -20.94 9.70 0.60
N PRO A 231 -20.81 9.92 -0.73
CA PRO A 231 -21.51 9.12 -1.72
C PRO A 231 -20.88 7.73 -1.81
N ARG A 232 -21.71 6.69 -1.93
CA ARG A 232 -21.27 5.32 -2.14
C ARG A 232 -21.28 4.99 -3.63
N VAL A 233 -20.14 4.59 -4.16
CA VAL A 233 -19.94 4.38 -5.62
C VAL A 233 -20.76 3.19 -6.14
N ASN A 234 -20.98 2.16 -5.31
CA ASN A 234 -21.51 0.89 -5.77
C ASN A 234 -23.04 0.89 -6.05
N ASP A 235 -23.80 1.70 -5.32
CA ASP A 235 -25.27 1.64 -5.35
C ASP A 235 -25.96 3.02 -5.38
N GLY A 236 -25.17 4.09 -5.47
CA GLY A 236 -25.68 5.46 -5.51
C GLY A 236 -26.28 5.96 -4.19
N SER A 237 -26.25 5.16 -3.14
CA SER A 237 -26.66 5.57 -1.80
C SER A 237 -25.61 6.45 -1.11
N TRP A 238 -25.92 6.95 0.08
CA TRP A 238 -25.01 7.78 0.87
C TRP A 238 -24.69 7.13 2.22
N GLY A 239 -23.41 7.07 2.52
CA GLY A 239 -22.90 6.58 3.79
C GLY A 239 -22.67 7.70 4.79
N VAL A 240 -22.84 7.38 6.06
CA VAL A 240 -22.35 8.17 7.19
C VAL A 240 -21.42 7.29 8.00
N LYS A 241 -20.20 7.75 8.24
CA LYS A 241 -19.20 7.00 9.00
C LYS A 241 -18.72 7.79 10.19
N ALA A 242 -18.63 7.16 11.34
CA ALA A 242 -18.04 7.77 12.53
C ALA A 242 -16.54 7.94 12.36
N VAL A 243 -16.02 9.11 12.73
CA VAL A 243 -14.57 9.38 12.69
C VAL A 243 -13.90 8.62 13.85
N ARG A 244 -12.79 7.95 13.57
CA ARG A 244 -12.02 7.22 14.58
C ARG A 244 -11.26 8.16 15.51
N LYS A 245 -11.01 7.71 16.73
CA LYS A 245 -10.16 8.44 17.69
C LYS A 245 -8.72 8.53 17.20
N GLU A 246 -8.26 7.43 16.64
CA GLU A 246 -6.91 7.28 16.10
C GLU A 246 -6.98 6.43 14.82
N PRO A 247 -6.17 6.70 13.79
CA PRO A 247 -6.23 6.01 12.48
C PRO A 247 -6.18 4.48 12.58
N LYS A 248 -5.35 3.96 13.50
CA LYS A 248 -5.07 2.52 13.64
C LYS A 248 -6.00 1.79 14.62
N THR A 249 -7.02 2.46 15.18
CA THR A 249 -7.96 1.86 16.14
C THR A 249 -9.36 1.72 15.57
N PHE A 250 -10.15 0.80 16.14
CA PHE A 250 -11.58 0.67 15.82
C PHE A 250 -12.47 1.49 16.76
N LYS A 251 -11.89 2.35 17.62
CA LYS A 251 -12.64 3.21 18.54
C LYS A 251 -13.05 4.49 17.83
N ASN A 252 -14.36 4.77 17.80
CA ASN A 252 -14.90 5.98 17.23
C ASN A 252 -14.81 7.16 18.23
N ARG A 253 -14.76 8.38 17.73
CA ARG A 253 -14.91 9.60 18.54
C ARG A 253 -16.32 9.67 19.13
N LYS A 254 -17.33 9.32 18.31
CA LYS A 254 -18.72 9.17 18.71
C LYS A 254 -19.35 8.01 17.92
N ASP A 255 -19.99 7.09 18.62
CA ASP A 255 -20.78 6.00 18.02
C ASP A 255 -22.17 6.50 17.62
N PHE A 256 -22.82 5.82 16.68
CA PHE A 256 -24.25 5.97 16.45
C PHE A 256 -25.05 5.53 17.68
N PRO A 257 -26.32 5.99 17.83
CA PRO A 257 -27.16 5.58 18.95
C PRO A 257 -27.28 4.07 19.06
N LYS A 258 -27.17 3.52 20.28
CA LYS A 258 -27.22 2.07 20.53
C LYS A 258 -28.53 1.43 20.03
N SER A 259 -29.62 2.19 20.04
CA SER A 259 -30.93 1.74 19.54
C SER A 259 -30.95 1.48 18.03
N TRP A 260 -29.94 1.92 17.25
CA TRP A 260 -29.87 1.71 15.81
C TRP A 260 -29.06 0.46 15.44
N ALA A 261 -28.41 -0.17 16.38
CA ALA A 261 -27.47 -1.26 16.15
C ALA A 261 -28.08 -2.42 15.35
N GLY A 262 -27.60 -2.64 14.12
CA GLY A 262 -28.02 -3.73 13.25
C GLY A 262 -29.37 -3.55 12.55
N LEU A 263 -30.09 -2.42 12.82
CA LEU A 263 -31.38 -2.16 12.21
C LEU A 263 -31.27 -1.86 10.72
N ARG A 264 -32.35 -2.22 10.00
CA ARG A 264 -32.47 -2.05 8.55
C ARG A 264 -33.83 -1.49 8.19
N ASP A 265 -33.90 -0.85 7.05
CA ASP A 265 -35.11 -0.43 6.35
C ASP A 265 -36.22 0.09 7.29
N GLU A 266 -37.38 -0.49 7.33
CA GLU A 266 -38.54 -0.01 8.10
C GLU A 266 -38.25 0.12 9.61
N GLU A 267 -37.46 -0.77 10.18
CA GLU A 267 -37.11 -0.70 11.60
C GLU A 267 -36.23 0.52 11.90
N LEU A 268 -35.23 0.78 11.05
CA LEU A 268 -34.38 1.96 11.19
C LEU A 268 -35.15 3.24 10.89
N GLN A 269 -35.99 3.24 9.85
CA GLN A 269 -36.83 4.36 9.48
C GLN A 269 -37.78 4.74 10.62
N LYS A 270 -38.39 3.76 11.28
CA LYS A 270 -39.30 3.98 12.40
C LYS A 270 -38.62 4.64 13.59
N ILE A 271 -37.41 4.20 13.93
CA ILE A 271 -36.70 4.71 15.10
C ILE A 271 -36.01 6.06 14.83
N THR A 272 -35.59 6.30 13.60
CA THR A 272 -34.91 7.55 13.19
C THR A 272 -35.89 8.61 12.70
N GLY A 273 -37.07 8.23 12.22
CA GLY A 273 -37.99 9.13 11.51
C GLY A 273 -37.53 9.47 10.10
N ILE A 274 -36.48 8.81 9.57
CA ILE A 274 -35.90 9.08 8.25
C ILE A 274 -36.38 8.00 7.29
N SER A 275 -37.27 8.35 6.37
CA SER A 275 -38.02 7.43 5.49
C SER A 275 -37.15 6.72 4.45
N ASP A 276 -35.93 7.20 4.19
CA ASP A 276 -34.98 6.63 3.25
C ASP A 276 -33.73 6.02 3.92
N ALA A 277 -33.74 5.88 5.26
CA ALA A 277 -32.70 5.14 5.97
C ALA A 277 -32.71 3.67 5.57
N ILE A 278 -31.53 3.11 5.28
CA ILE A 278 -31.37 1.74 4.78
C ILE A 278 -30.79 0.83 5.86
N PHE A 279 -29.74 1.28 6.57
CA PHE A 279 -28.95 0.37 7.41
C PHE A 279 -28.14 1.16 8.45
N CYS A 280 -28.00 0.57 9.65
CA CYS A 280 -26.98 0.94 10.63
C CYS A 280 -26.20 -0.30 11.06
N HIS A 281 -24.88 -0.24 10.98
CA HIS A 281 -24.02 -1.36 11.34
C HIS A 281 -24.13 -1.67 12.83
N ARG A 282 -24.15 -2.97 13.21
CA ARG A 282 -24.22 -3.41 14.60
C ARG A 282 -23.11 -2.85 15.49
N GLY A 283 -21.93 -2.56 14.92
CA GLY A 283 -20.80 -1.94 15.59
C GLY A 283 -20.88 -0.42 15.66
N LEU A 284 -21.99 0.21 15.25
CA LEU A 284 -22.31 1.64 15.42
C LEU A 284 -21.30 2.62 14.83
N PHE A 285 -20.55 2.19 13.82
CA PHE A 285 -19.56 3.04 13.15
C PHE A 285 -20.02 3.56 11.78
N MET A 286 -21.10 3.00 11.21
CA MET A 286 -21.59 3.34 9.88
C MET A 286 -23.11 3.21 9.80
N ALA A 287 -23.74 4.21 9.14
CA ALA A 287 -25.13 4.16 8.72
C ALA A 287 -25.25 4.53 7.23
N VAL A 288 -26.38 4.19 6.60
CA VAL A 288 -26.62 4.38 5.17
C VAL A 288 -28.04 4.88 4.95
N ALA A 289 -28.20 5.84 4.02
CA ALA A 289 -29.50 6.30 3.51
C ALA A 289 -29.49 6.33 1.98
N LYS A 290 -30.67 6.34 1.34
CA LYS A 290 -30.78 6.40 -0.14
C LYS A 290 -30.30 7.75 -0.69
N THR A 291 -30.55 8.84 0.06
CA THR A 291 -30.24 10.20 -0.38
C THR A 291 -29.17 10.85 0.49
N LYS A 292 -28.53 11.90 -0.05
CA LYS A 292 -27.60 12.76 0.69
C LYS A 292 -28.27 13.38 1.91
N GLU A 293 -29.48 13.89 1.72
CA GLU A 293 -30.28 14.54 2.76
C GLU A 293 -30.61 13.58 3.90
N GLY A 294 -30.98 12.32 3.57
CA GLY A 294 -31.21 11.29 4.56
C GLY A 294 -29.95 10.95 5.37
N ALA A 295 -28.81 10.83 4.70
CA ALA A 295 -27.52 10.59 5.35
C ALA A 295 -27.10 11.75 6.27
N ILE A 296 -27.29 13.01 5.85
CA ILE A 296 -27.02 14.18 6.69
C ILE A 296 -27.90 14.14 7.95
N LYS A 297 -29.21 13.87 7.81
CA LYS A 297 -30.12 13.76 8.94
C LYS A 297 -29.74 12.64 9.91
N LEU A 298 -29.25 11.49 9.40
CA LEU A 298 -28.73 10.43 10.26
C LEU A 298 -27.52 10.91 11.08
N ALA A 299 -26.60 11.66 10.47
CA ALA A 299 -25.46 12.25 11.17
C ALA A 299 -25.89 13.26 12.22
N GLU A 300 -26.83 14.17 11.90
CA GLU A 300 -27.37 15.19 12.81
C GLU A 300 -28.07 14.55 14.02
N LEU A 301 -28.91 13.54 13.81
CA LEU A 301 -29.55 12.80 14.91
C LEU A 301 -28.53 12.08 15.81
N ALA A 302 -27.44 11.58 15.22
CA ALA A 302 -26.39 10.91 15.99
C ALA A 302 -25.52 11.89 16.80
N LEU A 303 -25.59 13.21 16.56
CA LEU A 303 -24.93 14.23 17.39
C LEU A 303 -25.60 14.41 18.76
N ASN A 304 -26.89 14.16 18.85
CA ASN A 304 -27.67 14.27 20.10
C ASN A 304 -27.53 12.97 20.91
#